data_2a63dc15d2ea7b1e4766c649b8836985
#
_entry.id   2a63dc15d2ea7b1e4766c649b8836985
#
_cell.length_a   1.000
_cell.length_b   1.000
_cell.length_c   1.000
_cell.angle_alpha   90.00
_cell.angle_beta   90.00
_cell.angle_gamma   90.00
#
_symmetry.space_group_name_H-M   'P 1'
#
loop_
_entity.id
_entity.type
_entity.pdbx_description
1 polymer ?
#
loop_
_entity_poly.entity_id
_entity_poly.type
_entity_poly.pdbx_seq_one_letter_code
_entity_poly.pdbx_strand_id
1 'polypeptide(L)'
;RDLVRSRGLGDVYKRQNEYDTISGTSMACPNLAGALILVRQYVKDLDPTLTTPEIRDLSYSLMMSTATIANNEYGNPYSPRKQGAGLADIEKSVTTQAYLTVDGSNKPKLSLGDDPNRSGVYTLEFNITNMGGQALSYEIDPVVFTETMSSDERTVAELAYMLDAEYSYAVTATEGSASICGSNLSLGGYSSAKITVTLTLSQAAKDYIDANFVNGMYVEGYVRLNSMNADGIGLNLPYLAFYGNWADAPMLDVSEYEVGASAVDSSVLDEDKLVEDVFATLPMAGFDSVDSNGNDTVGYWGMGAYGYILPQGYSMPVTQEKYASLTSSQEGTYM
;
A
#
# COMPACT_ATOMS: atom_id res chain seq x y z
N ARG A 1 -3.61 -12.02 13.30
CA ARG A 1 -3.79 -12.60 11.93
C ARG A 1 -5.16 -13.30 11.89
N ASP A 2 -6.24 -12.51 11.91
CA ASP A 2 -7.56 -13.04 11.59
C ASP A 2 -7.67 -13.13 10.07
N LEU A 3 -7.21 -14.27 9.57
CA LEU A 3 -7.40 -14.66 8.19
C LEU A 3 -8.91 -14.82 7.95
N VAL A 4 -9.42 -14.10 6.97
CA VAL A 4 -10.76 -14.32 6.46
C VAL A 4 -10.82 -15.77 5.99
N ARG A 5 -11.52 -16.60 6.76
CA ARG A 5 -11.71 -18.02 6.43
C ARG A 5 -12.84 -18.11 5.42
N SER A 6 -12.50 -18.23 4.14
CA SER A 6 -13.47 -18.52 3.10
C SER A 6 -13.41 -19.99 2.69
N ARG A 7 -14.58 -20.51 2.33
CA ARG A 7 -14.68 -21.84 1.73
C ARG A 7 -14.30 -21.73 0.26
N GLY A 8 -13.12 -22.23 -0.11
CA GLY A 8 -12.68 -22.24 -1.51
C GLY A 8 -13.45 -23.25 -2.36
N LEU A 9 -13.76 -22.88 -3.59
CA LEU A 9 -14.36 -23.78 -4.58
C LEU A 9 -13.30 -24.65 -5.31
N GLY A 10 -12.02 -24.49 -4.96
CA GLY A 10 -10.90 -25.06 -5.72
C GLY A 10 -10.74 -26.58 -5.66
N ASP A 11 -11.43 -27.28 -4.75
CA ASP A 11 -11.28 -28.73 -4.58
C ASP A 11 -12.58 -29.52 -4.78
N VAL A 12 -13.54 -28.96 -5.47
CA VAL A 12 -14.86 -29.56 -5.75
C VAL A 12 -14.72 -30.93 -6.45
N TYR A 13 -13.65 -31.13 -7.21
CA TYR A 13 -13.42 -32.37 -7.96
C TYR A 13 -12.68 -33.46 -7.19
N LYS A 14 -11.96 -33.12 -6.12
CA LYS A 14 -11.14 -34.09 -5.37
C LYS A 14 -11.77 -34.59 -4.07
N ARG A 15 -12.55 -33.71 -3.40
CA ARG A 15 -13.12 -34.02 -2.09
C ARG A 15 -14.55 -33.47 -1.97
N GLN A 16 -15.50 -34.15 -2.55
CA GLN A 16 -16.91 -33.79 -2.37
C GLN A 16 -17.27 -33.94 -0.87
N ASN A 17 -17.78 -32.85 -0.28
CA ASN A 17 -18.20 -32.75 1.14
C ASN A 17 -17.08 -32.48 2.18
N GLU A 18 -15.87 -32.17 1.78
CA GLU A 18 -14.84 -31.68 2.71
C GLU A 18 -14.70 -30.16 2.65
N TYR A 19 -14.38 -29.57 3.80
CA TYR A 19 -14.11 -28.14 3.94
C TYR A 19 -12.65 -27.97 4.33
N ASP A 20 -11.96 -27.06 3.65
CA ASP A 20 -10.59 -26.70 3.97
C ASP A 20 -10.48 -25.21 4.32
N THR A 21 -9.45 -24.85 5.08
CA THR A 21 -9.15 -23.46 5.42
C THR A 21 -8.04 -22.97 4.52
N ILE A 22 -8.39 -22.09 3.58
CA ILE A 22 -7.45 -21.50 2.62
C ILE A 22 -7.38 -20.00 2.88
N SER A 23 -6.18 -19.44 2.82
CA SER A 23 -5.93 -17.99 2.91
C SER A 23 -5.31 -17.45 1.63
N GLY A 24 -5.65 -16.21 1.30
CA GLY A 24 -5.11 -15.50 0.15
C GLY A 24 -6.07 -14.44 -0.38
N THR A 25 -5.57 -13.57 -1.24
CA THR A 25 -6.38 -12.54 -1.91
C THR A 25 -7.48 -13.13 -2.78
N SER A 26 -7.25 -14.33 -3.34
CA SER A 26 -8.24 -15.08 -4.11
C SER A 26 -9.45 -15.52 -3.29
N MET A 27 -9.28 -15.71 -1.98
CA MET A 27 -10.36 -16.05 -1.04
C MET A 27 -11.02 -14.79 -0.48
N ALA A 28 -10.26 -13.72 -0.29
CA ALA A 28 -10.80 -12.43 0.14
C ALA A 28 -11.71 -11.78 -0.93
N CYS A 29 -11.37 -11.92 -2.20
CA CYS A 29 -12.10 -11.32 -3.31
C CYS A 29 -13.59 -11.73 -3.37
N PRO A 30 -13.97 -13.02 -3.39
CA PRO A 30 -15.37 -13.42 -3.41
C PRO A 30 -16.13 -13.05 -2.13
N ASN A 31 -15.45 -13.03 -0.97
CA ASN A 31 -16.07 -12.55 0.27
C ASN A 31 -16.44 -11.06 0.17
N LEU A 32 -15.49 -10.24 -0.30
CA LEU A 32 -15.75 -8.81 -0.50
C LEU A 32 -16.81 -8.57 -1.59
N ALA A 33 -16.82 -9.38 -2.67
CA ALA A 33 -17.84 -9.29 -3.70
C ALA A 33 -19.23 -9.62 -3.14
N GLY A 34 -19.34 -10.64 -2.30
CA GLY A 34 -20.59 -10.98 -1.59
C GLY A 34 -21.07 -9.86 -0.67
N ALA A 35 -20.17 -9.28 0.13
CA ALA A 35 -20.47 -8.13 0.97
C ALA A 35 -20.96 -6.93 0.14
N LEU A 36 -20.28 -6.63 -0.97
CA LEU A 36 -20.63 -5.54 -1.87
C LEU A 36 -22.02 -5.72 -2.51
N ILE A 37 -22.42 -6.94 -2.83
CA ILE A 37 -23.76 -7.21 -3.37
C ILE A 37 -24.85 -6.81 -2.35
N LEU A 38 -24.65 -7.13 -1.08
CA LEU A 38 -25.58 -6.77 -0.02
C LEU A 38 -25.66 -5.25 0.18
N VAL A 39 -24.54 -4.56 0.21
CA VAL A 39 -24.50 -3.10 0.32
C VAL A 39 -25.12 -2.45 -0.93
N ARG A 40 -24.89 -2.98 -2.12
CA ARG A 40 -25.53 -2.48 -3.36
C ARG A 40 -27.05 -2.66 -3.35
N GLN A 41 -27.55 -3.77 -2.80
CA GLN A 41 -28.98 -3.95 -2.63
C GLN A 41 -29.53 -2.89 -1.68
N TYR A 42 -28.88 -2.69 -0.53
CA TYR A 42 -29.27 -1.64 0.43
C TYR A 42 -29.33 -0.24 -0.22
N VAL A 43 -28.27 0.14 -0.96
CA VAL A 43 -28.21 1.44 -1.65
C VAL A 43 -29.35 1.59 -2.67
N LYS A 44 -29.66 0.54 -3.41
CA LYS A 44 -30.77 0.55 -4.38
C LYS A 44 -32.14 0.67 -3.71
N ASP A 45 -32.28 0.05 -2.53
CA ASP A 45 -33.54 0.14 -1.75
C ASP A 45 -33.65 1.50 -1.06
N LEU A 46 -32.52 2.13 -0.67
CA LEU A 46 -32.46 3.46 -0.08
C LEU A 46 -32.91 4.56 -1.07
N ASP A 47 -32.42 4.50 -2.30
CA ASP A 47 -32.82 5.39 -3.38
C ASP A 47 -32.93 4.65 -4.72
N PRO A 48 -34.16 4.23 -5.10
CA PRO A 48 -34.40 3.51 -6.36
C PRO A 48 -34.15 4.34 -7.63
N THR A 49 -33.97 5.66 -7.50
CA THR A 49 -33.74 6.55 -8.64
C THR A 49 -32.31 6.60 -9.12
N LEU A 50 -31.35 6.10 -8.29
CA LEU A 50 -29.93 6.08 -8.61
C LEU A 50 -29.64 5.19 -9.83
N THR A 51 -28.76 5.68 -10.67
CA THR A 51 -28.21 4.91 -11.79
C THR A 51 -27.24 3.82 -11.30
N THR A 52 -26.97 2.84 -12.14
CA THR A 52 -26.03 1.76 -11.81
C THR A 52 -24.63 2.26 -11.40
N PRO A 53 -24.02 3.27 -12.06
CA PRO A 53 -22.76 3.86 -11.59
C PRO A 53 -22.88 4.53 -10.21
N GLU A 54 -23.94 5.28 -9.95
CA GLU A 54 -24.17 5.96 -8.65
C GLU A 54 -24.33 4.94 -7.52
N ILE A 55 -25.11 3.87 -7.75
CA ILE A 55 -25.23 2.76 -6.79
C ILE A 55 -23.87 2.15 -6.49
N ARG A 56 -23.05 1.93 -7.52
CA ARG A 56 -21.69 1.40 -7.35
C ARG A 56 -20.82 2.32 -6.51
N ASP A 57 -20.81 3.61 -6.85
CA ASP A 57 -19.91 4.59 -6.24
C ASP A 57 -20.31 4.87 -4.79
N LEU A 58 -21.61 4.96 -4.49
CA LEU A 58 -22.10 5.08 -3.12
C LEU A 58 -21.81 3.81 -2.30
N SER A 59 -21.96 2.62 -2.90
CA SER A 59 -21.61 1.36 -2.22
C SER A 59 -20.14 1.30 -1.86
N TYR A 60 -19.24 1.74 -2.75
CA TYR A 60 -17.82 1.83 -2.43
C TYR A 60 -17.54 2.85 -1.33
N SER A 61 -18.20 3.99 -1.38
CA SER A 61 -18.05 5.05 -0.37
C SER A 61 -18.47 4.56 1.00
N LEU A 62 -19.62 3.91 1.11
CA LEU A 62 -20.11 3.34 2.37
C LEU A 62 -19.14 2.26 2.91
N MET A 63 -18.78 1.28 2.09
CA MET A 63 -17.93 0.18 2.54
C MET A 63 -16.52 0.61 2.92
N MET A 64 -15.91 1.48 2.13
CA MET A 64 -14.53 1.91 2.40
C MET A 64 -14.46 2.91 3.55
N SER A 65 -15.44 3.82 3.65
CA SER A 65 -15.46 4.80 4.76
C SER A 65 -15.65 4.14 6.12
N THR A 66 -16.40 3.04 6.20
CA THR A 66 -16.71 2.35 7.46
C THR A 66 -15.83 1.13 7.74
N ALA A 67 -14.87 0.83 6.85
CA ALA A 67 -13.96 -0.28 7.03
C ALA A 67 -13.14 -0.13 8.32
N THR A 68 -12.88 -1.24 8.98
CA THR A 68 -12.09 -1.25 10.21
C THR A 68 -10.62 -1.44 9.88
N ILE A 69 -9.81 -0.46 10.26
CA ILE A 69 -8.35 -0.52 10.08
C ILE A 69 -7.79 -1.65 10.96
N ALA A 70 -7.11 -2.62 10.36
CA ALA A 70 -6.40 -3.65 11.07
C ALA A 70 -5.03 -3.16 11.52
N ASN A 71 -4.69 -3.51 12.76
CA ASN A 71 -3.41 -3.16 13.36
C ASN A 71 -2.55 -4.43 13.52
N ASN A 72 -1.23 -4.23 13.56
CA ASN A 72 -0.27 -5.26 13.90
C ASN A 72 -0.26 -5.57 15.41
N GLU A 73 0.59 -6.50 15.84
CA GLU A 73 0.72 -6.90 17.25
C GLU A 73 1.21 -5.77 18.19
N TYR A 74 1.81 -4.70 17.63
CA TYR A 74 2.27 -3.52 18.36
C TYR A 74 1.20 -2.41 18.41
N GLY A 75 0.03 -2.63 17.82
CA GLY A 75 -1.07 -1.66 17.77
C GLY A 75 -0.96 -0.64 16.65
N ASN A 76 0.06 -0.69 15.81
CA ASN A 76 0.22 0.19 14.66
C ASN A 76 -0.59 -0.31 13.45
N PRO A 77 -1.16 0.57 12.64
CA PRO A 77 -1.94 0.17 11.47
C PRO A 77 -1.06 -0.51 10.41
N TYR A 78 -1.61 -1.51 9.74
CA TYR A 78 -1.00 -1.99 8.51
C TYR A 78 -1.11 -0.95 7.40
N SER A 79 -0.15 -0.97 6.48
CA SER A 79 -0.10 -0.08 5.32
C SER A 79 -1.40 -0.13 4.48
N PRO A 80 -1.91 1.03 4.01
CA PRO A 80 -2.98 1.09 3.00
C PRO A 80 -2.66 0.31 1.73
N ARG A 81 -1.39 0.15 1.37
CA ARG A 81 -0.94 -0.67 0.23
C ARG A 81 -1.22 -2.17 0.45
N LYS A 82 -1.34 -2.61 1.72
CA LYS A 82 -1.61 -4.01 2.09
C LYS A 82 -3.08 -4.28 2.40
N GLN A 83 -3.75 -3.35 3.07
CA GLN A 83 -5.13 -3.56 3.53
C GLN A 83 -6.16 -2.63 2.87
N GLY A 84 -5.74 -1.67 2.02
CA GLY A 84 -6.64 -0.66 1.49
C GLY A 84 -7.25 0.20 2.59
N ALA A 85 -8.57 0.30 2.63
CA ALA A 85 -9.31 0.99 3.69
C ALA A 85 -9.43 0.18 4.99
N GLY A 86 -9.15 -1.14 4.94
CA GLY A 86 -9.27 -2.04 6.09
C GLY A 86 -10.22 -3.20 5.85
N LEU A 87 -10.65 -3.83 6.92
CA LEU A 87 -11.61 -4.93 6.91
C LEU A 87 -13.03 -4.40 6.69
N ALA A 88 -13.70 -4.88 5.65
CA ALA A 88 -15.07 -4.51 5.34
C ALA A 88 -16.04 -4.97 6.43
N ASP A 89 -16.95 -4.07 6.82
CA ASP A 89 -17.99 -4.32 7.80
C ASP A 89 -19.35 -3.96 7.18
N ILE A 90 -20.15 -4.97 6.88
CA ILE A 90 -21.43 -4.80 6.21
C ILE A 90 -22.42 -4.06 7.12
N GLU A 91 -22.46 -4.40 8.40
CA GLU A 91 -23.38 -3.78 9.36
C GLU A 91 -23.08 -2.29 9.45
N LYS A 92 -21.84 -1.89 9.67
CA LYS A 92 -21.45 -0.48 9.66
C LYS A 92 -21.77 0.20 8.33
N SER A 93 -21.57 -0.47 7.21
CA SER A 93 -21.80 0.11 5.87
C SER A 93 -23.28 0.44 5.61
N VAL A 94 -24.22 -0.33 6.18
CA VAL A 94 -25.66 -0.12 5.97
C VAL A 94 -26.33 0.64 7.12
N THR A 95 -25.64 0.86 8.22
CA THR A 95 -26.19 1.61 9.39
C THR A 95 -25.56 2.98 9.55
N THR A 96 -24.45 3.26 8.88
CA THR A 96 -23.83 4.59 8.93
C THR A 96 -24.75 5.67 8.39
N GLN A 97 -24.70 6.83 9.02
CA GLN A 97 -25.41 8.03 8.54
C GLN A 97 -24.52 8.93 7.67
N ALA A 98 -23.22 8.66 7.62
CA ALA A 98 -22.31 9.47 6.81
C ALA A 98 -21.33 8.61 6.05
N TYR A 99 -20.83 9.17 4.95
CA TYR A 99 -19.78 8.55 4.12
C TYR A 99 -18.84 9.61 3.58
N LEU A 100 -17.67 9.14 3.13
CA LEU A 100 -16.63 9.98 2.52
C LEU A 100 -16.58 9.77 1.02
N THR A 101 -16.21 10.82 0.29
CA THR A 101 -15.90 10.78 -1.13
C THR A 101 -14.67 11.62 -1.43
N VAL A 102 -14.04 11.36 -2.58
CA VAL A 102 -12.91 12.14 -3.09
C VAL A 102 -13.23 12.61 -4.49
N ASP A 103 -13.03 13.90 -4.76
CA ASP A 103 -13.30 14.49 -6.05
C ASP A 103 -12.48 13.79 -7.16
N GLY A 104 -13.15 13.48 -8.27
CA GLY A 104 -12.51 12.79 -9.39
C GLY A 104 -12.22 11.29 -9.19
N SER A 105 -12.62 10.72 -8.05
CA SER A 105 -12.47 9.30 -7.75
C SER A 105 -13.82 8.66 -7.42
N ASN A 106 -14.03 7.43 -7.85
CA ASN A 106 -15.18 6.63 -7.44
C ASN A 106 -14.94 5.84 -6.14
N LYS A 107 -13.83 6.10 -5.47
CA LYS A 107 -13.45 5.44 -4.20
C LYS A 107 -12.90 6.48 -3.24
N PRO A 108 -13.29 6.44 -1.96
CA PRO A 108 -12.75 7.32 -0.93
C PRO A 108 -11.32 6.88 -0.54
N LYS A 109 -10.36 7.28 -1.34
CA LYS A 109 -8.92 7.12 -1.11
C LYS A 109 -8.18 8.28 -1.75
N LEU A 110 -7.10 8.72 -1.15
CA LEU A 110 -6.24 9.76 -1.69
C LEU A 110 -4.93 9.19 -2.21
N SER A 111 -4.59 9.57 -3.43
CA SER A 111 -3.29 9.35 -4.04
C SER A 111 -2.68 10.72 -4.31
N LEU A 112 -1.70 11.11 -3.49
CA LEU A 112 -1.17 12.47 -3.47
C LEU A 112 0.02 12.65 -4.44
N GLY A 113 0.52 11.53 -5.00
CA GLY A 113 1.66 11.55 -5.90
C GLY A 113 2.99 11.77 -5.18
N ASP A 114 3.95 12.27 -5.94
CA ASP A 114 5.32 12.47 -5.52
C ASP A 114 5.52 13.84 -4.87
N ASP A 115 6.44 13.91 -3.91
CA ASP A 115 6.97 15.13 -3.32
C ASP A 115 8.47 15.26 -3.68
N PRO A 116 8.81 15.63 -4.93
CA PRO A 116 10.19 15.62 -5.42
C PRO A 116 11.09 16.62 -4.69
N ASN A 117 10.50 17.63 -4.07
CA ASN A 117 11.24 18.63 -3.28
C ASN A 117 11.40 18.19 -1.81
N ARG A 118 10.89 17.04 -1.43
CA ARG A 118 10.91 16.53 -0.05
C ARG A 118 10.41 17.57 0.96
N SER A 119 9.33 18.25 0.58
CA SER A 119 8.72 19.29 1.43
C SER A 119 8.15 18.71 2.71
N GLY A 120 7.62 17.49 2.63
CA GLY A 120 6.92 16.83 3.73
C GLY A 120 5.58 17.48 4.05
N VAL A 121 5.01 18.24 3.11
CA VAL A 121 3.71 18.92 3.27
C VAL A 121 2.70 18.30 2.31
N TYR A 122 1.63 17.76 2.85
CA TYR A 122 0.59 17.07 2.09
C TYR A 122 -0.79 17.64 2.38
N THR A 123 -1.56 17.86 1.33
CA THR A 123 -2.93 18.36 1.44
C THR A 123 -3.91 17.23 1.15
N LEU A 124 -4.71 16.86 2.13
CA LEU A 124 -5.69 15.78 2.10
C LEU A 124 -7.08 16.40 1.93
N GLU A 125 -7.62 16.36 0.72
CA GLU A 125 -8.94 16.94 0.42
C GLU A 125 -9.96 15.83 0.17
N PHE A 126 -11.07 15.87 0.88
CA PHE A 126 -12.17 14.93 0.73
C PHE A 126 -13.49 15.55 1.14
N ASN A 127 -14.56 14.89 0.75
CA ASN A 127 -15.91 15.32 1.12
C ASN A 127 -16.53 14.35 2.12
N ILE A 128 -17.35 14.90 3.01
CA ILE A 128 -18.20 14.13 3.91
C ILE A 128 -19.66 14.49 3.65
N THR A 129 -20.53 13.49 3.61
CA THR A 129 -21.96 13.67 3.46
C THR A 129 -22.69 12.97 4.60
N ASN A 130 -23.58 13.70 5.27
CA ASN A 130 -24.52 13.18 6.25
C ASN A 130 -25.87 12.93 5.55
N MET A 131 -26.24 11.67 5.42
CA MET A 131 -27.50 11.23 4.81
C MET A 131 -28.69 11.31 5.79
N GLY A 132 -28.40 11.44 7.09
CA GLY A 132 -29.40 11.45 8.16
C GLY A 132 -29.82 12.85 8.56
N GLY A 133 -30.99 12.96 9.19
CA GLY A 133 -31.53 14.25 9.68
C GLY A 133 -30.91 14.72 11.00
N GLN A 134 -30.12 13.89 11.68
CA GLN A 134 -29.47 14.24 12.93
C GLN A 134 -28.11 14.86 12.67
N ALA A 135 -27.71 15.81 13.49
CA ALA A 135 -26.35 16.35 13.43
C ALA A 135 -25.32 15.30 13.88
N LEU A 136 -24.19 15.26 13.18
CA LEU A 136 -23.06 14.38 13.48
C LEU A 136 -21.86 15.20 13.93
N SER A 137 -21.10 14.62 14.84
CA SER A 137 -19.84 15.19 15.30
C SER A 137 -18.73 14.16 15.23
N TYR A 138 -17.59 14.57 14.74
CA TYR A 138 -16.41 13.74 14.59
C TYR A 138 -15.17 14.43 15.12
N GLU A 139 -14.29 13.68 15.75
CA GLU A 139 -12.91 14.07 15.95
C GLU A 139 -12.09 13.58 14.74
N ILE A 140 -11.45 14.49 14.02
CA ILE A 140 -10.55 14.15 12.91
C ILE A 140 -9.18 13.82 13.52
N ASP A 141 -8.76 12.58 13.34
CA ASP A 141 -7.56 11.99 13.93
C ASP A 141 -6.70 11.33 12.83
N PRO A 142 -5.88 12.12 12.12
CA PRO A 142 -4.99 11.60 11.09
C PRO A 142 -3.84 10.83 11.71
N VAL A 143 -3.43 9.76 11.04
CA VAL A 143 -2.20 9.03 11.36
C VAL A 143 -1.31 8.99 10.13
N VAL A 144 -0.01 9.18 10.32
CA VAL A 144 1.00 9.13 9.26
C VAL A 144 2.14 8.21 9.67
N PHE A 145 2.59 7.40 8.73
CA PHE A 145 3.68 6.46 8.95
C PHE A 145 4.39 6.13 7.63
N THR A 146 5.52 5.49 7.77
CA THR A 146 6.31 4.90 6.68
C THR A 146 6.74 3.49 7.07
N GLU A 147 7.59 2.85 6.28
CA GLU A 147 8.12 1.53 6.61
C GLU A 147 9.21 1.63 7.69
N THR A 148 9.28 0.58 8.52
CA THR A 148 10.38 0.41 9.47
C THR A 148 11.57 -0.21 8.76
N MET A 149 12.77 0.29 9.05
CA MET A 149 14.01 -0.35 8.65
C MET A 149 14.41 -1.40 9.69
N SER A 150 14.73 -2.60 9.25
CA SER A 150 15.24 -3.66 10.11
C SER A 150 16.74 -3.48 10.38
N SER A 151 17.29 -4.24 11.36
CA SER A 151 18.72 -4.19 11.71
C SER A 151 19.67 -4.69 10.61
N ASP A 152 19.15 -5.38 9.62
CA ASP A 152 19.86 -5.86 8.42
C ASP A 152 19.61 -4.96 7.20
N GLU A 153 19.21 -3.70 7.43
CA GLU A 153 19.00 -2.65 6.43
C GLU A 153 17.92 -2.99 5.38
N ARG A 154 16.98 -3.84 5.76
CA ARG A 154 15.82 -4.18 4.92
C ARG A 154 14.57 -3.49 5.41
N THR A 155 13.71 -3.10 4.48
CA THR A 155 12.39 -2.58 4.83
C THR A 155 11.49 -3.67 5.40
N VAL A 156 10.76 -3.36 6.46
CA VAL A 156 9.75 -4.24 7.04
C VAL A 156 8.38 -3.59 6.85
N ALA A 157 7.78 -3.82 5.69
CA ALA A 157 6.50 -3.24 5.31
C ALA A 157 5.33 -3.65 6.23
N GLU A 158 5.51 -4.62 7.10
CA GLU A 158 4.52 -5.06 8.09
C GLU A 158 4.62 -4.28 9.40
N LEU A 159 5.71 -3.55 9.59
CA LEU A 159 5.92 -2.71 10.76
C LEU A 159 5.90 -1.24 10.33
N ALA A 160 4.84 -0.54 10.72
CA ALA A 160 4.76 0.89 10.49
C ALA A 160 5.70 1.64 11.44
N TYR A 161 6.55 2.49 10.89
CA TYR A 161 7.26 3.52 11.63
C TYR A 161 6.39 4.77 11.67
N MET A 162 5.86 5.09 12.85
CA MET A 162 4.99 6.25 13.03
C MET A 162 5.81 7.53 12.87
N LEU A 163 5.37 8.39 11.95
CA LEU A 163 6.00 9.68 11.69
C LEU A 163 5.34 10.75 12.57
N ASP A 164 6.13 11.67 13.08
CA ASP A 164 5.64 12.84 13.77
C ASP A 164 5.27 13.94 12.77
N ALA A 165 4.09 14.53 12.95
CA ALA A 165 3.57 15.55 12.04
C ALA A 165 2.64 16.54 12.75
N GLU A 166 2.59 17.74 12.20
CA GLU A 166 1.60 18.76 12.57
C GLU A 166 0.42 18.74 11.61
N TYR A 167 -0.77 19.03 12.12
CA TYR A 167 -1.99 19.03 11.32
C TYR A 167 -2.74 20.35 11.46
N SER A 168 -3.25 20.83 10.35
CA SER A 168 -4.21 21.92 10.32
C SER A 168 -5.46 21.50 9.56
N TYR A 169 -6.60 22.06 9.92
CA TYR A 169 -7.90 21.64 9.45
C TYR A 169 -8.68 22.82 8.91
N ALA A 170 -9.37 22.62 7.78
CA ALA A 170 -10.33 23.55 7.24
C ALA A 170 -11.59 22.81 6.78
N VAL A 171 -12.75 23.47 6.86
CA VAL A 171 -14.02 22.95 6.37
C VAL A 171 -14.74 24.00 5.58
N THR A 172 -15.37 23.58 4.49
CA THR A 172 -16.30 24.40 3.70
C THR A 172 -17.58 23.61 3.51
N ALA A 173 -18.68 24.10 4.07
CA ALA A 173 -19.99 23.50 3.83
C ALA A 173 -20.33 23.64 2.33
N THR A 174 -20.67 22.53 1.69
CA THR A 174 -21.13 22.50 0.30
C THR A 174 -22.64 22.44 0.23
N GLU A 175 -23.24 21.87 1.28
CA GLU A 175 -24.68 21.82 1.48
C GLU A 175 -25.00 21.85 2.99
N GLY A 176 -26.04 22.54 3.39
CA GLY A 176 -26.44 22.62 4.79
C GLY A 176 -25.44 23.35 5.66
N SER A 177 -25.00 22.76 6.77
CA SER A 177 -24.11 23.37 7.74
C SER A 177 -22.98 22.46 8.17
N ALA A 178 -21.78 22.99 8.20
CA ALA A 178 -20.59 22.35 8.75
C ALA A 178 -19.69 23.37 9.42
N SER A 179 -19.04 22.98 10.52
CA SER A 179 -18.06 23.81 11.21
C SER A 179 -16.96 22.94 11.80
N ILE A 180 -15.79 23.52 11.99
CA ILE A 180 -14.66 22.83 12.60
C ILE A 180 -14.06 23.70 13.72
N CYS A 181 -13.69 23.08 14.84
CA CYS A 181 -12.99 23.72 15.94
C CYS A 181 -11.83 22.81 16.39
N GLY A 182 -10.61 23.21 16.06
CA GLY A 182 -9.46 22.31 16.16
C GLY A 182 -9.66 21.08 15.27
N SER A 183 -9.61 19.89 15.83
CA SER A 183 -9.89 18.63 15.15
C SER A 183 -11.38 18.23 15.15
N ASN A 184 -12.23 18.96 15.87
CA ASN A 184 -13.65 18.59 16.04
C ASN A 184 -14.50 19.16 14.89
N LEU A 185 -15.04 18.29 14.08
CA LEU A 185 -15.97 18.57 13.01
C LEU A 185 -17.42 18.43 13.52
N SER A 186 -18.25 19.42 13.24
CA SER A 186 -19.71 19.33 13.40
C SER A 186 -20.37 19.43 12.03
N LEU A 187 -21.28 18.51 11.72
CA LEU A 187 -21.98 18.41 10.44
C LEU A 187 -23.48 18.33 10.71
N GLY A 188 -24.24 19.25 10.16
CA GLY A 188 -25.70 19.29 10.29
C GLY A 188 -26.39 18.07 9.68
N GLY A 189 -27.68 17.89 9.98
CA GLY A 189 -28.48 16.88 9.30
C GLY A 189 -28.61 17.20 7.81
N TYR A 190 -28.54 16.19 6.94
CA TYR A 190 -28.62 16.32 5.49
C TYR A 190 -27.61 17.35 4.93
N SER A 191 -26.41 17.39 5.50
CA SER A 191 -25.37 18.35 5.12
C SER A 191 -24.19 17.65 4.47
N SER A 192 -23.51 18.39 3.60
CA SER A 192 -22.26 17.97 2.97
C SER A 192 -21.18 19.04 3.13
N ALA A 193 -19.95 18.62 3.27
CA ALA A 193 -18.82 19.54 3.42
C ALA A 193 -17.55 18.99 2.78
N LYS A 194 -16.74 19.88 2.25
CA LYS A 194 -15.36 19.61 1.87
C LYS A 194 -14.46 19.86 3.07
N ILE A 195 -13.64 18.86 3.37
CA ILE A 195 -12.65 18.89 4.44
C ILE A 195 -11.27 18.97 3.80
N THR A 196 -10.43 19.83 4.35
CA THR A 196 -9.02 19.92 3.99
C THR A 196 -8.19 19.69 5.25
N VAL A 197 -7.37 18.66 5.25
CA VAL A 197 -6.37 18.40 6.29
C VAL A 197 -5.00 18.65 5.68
N THR A 198 -4.26 19.62 6.21
CA THR A 198 -2.86 19.81 5.83
C THR A 198 -1.98 19.12 6.86
N LEU A 199 -1.18 18.17 6.39
CA LEU A 199 -0.21 17.42 7.16
C LEU A 199 1.17 17.98 6.85
N THR A 200 1.96 18.28 7.89
CA THR A 200 3.34 18.73 7.77
C THR A 200 4.23 17.83 8.61
N LEU A 201 5.09 17.07 7.97
CA LEU A 201 6.06 16.21 8.66
C LEU A 201 7.02 17.04 9.51
N SER A 202 7.30 16.58 10.72
CA SER A 202 8.35 17.17 11.55
C SER A 202 9.73 16.99 10.91
N GLN A 203 10.71 17.79 11.35
CA GLN A 203 12.07 17.63 10.86
C GLN A 203 12.63 16.23 11.20
N ALA A 204 12.33 15.71 12.38
CA ALA A 204 12.75 14.37 12.80
C ALA A 204 12.17 13.26 11.90
N ALA A 205 10.92 13.41 11.45
CA ALA A 205 10.30 12.49 10.52
C ALA A 205 10.99 12.51 9.15
N LYS A 206 11.32 13.71 8.64
CA LYS A 206 12.07 13.86 7.39
C LYS A 206 13.49 13.29 7.50
N ASP A 207 14.18 13.57 8.60
CA ASP A 207 15.54 13.07 8.86
C ASP A 207 15.56 11.54 8.91
N TYR A 208 14.51 10.91 9.48
CA TYR A 208 14.38 9.45 9.47
C TYR A 208 14.27 8.89 8.05
N ILE A 209 13.42 9.49 7.21
CA ILE A 209 13.25 9.03 5.82
C ILE A 209 14.53 9.27 5.02
N ASP A 210 15.13 10.44 5.13
CA ASP A 210 16.35 10.79 4.39
C ASP A 210 17.56 9.93 4.79
N ALA A 211 17.66 9.53 6.06
CA ALA A 211 18.73 8.68 6.53
C ALA A 211 18.61 7.22 6.10
N ASN A 212 17.38 6.72 5.94
CA ASN A 212 17.13 5.30 5.67
C ASN A 212 16.73 4.99 4.22
N PHE A 213 16.24 5.99 3.46
CA PHE A 213 15.67 5.78 2.13
C PHE A 213 16.17 6.84 1.15
N VAL A 214 17.35 6.59 0.57
CA VAL A 214 18.03 7.54 -0.34
C VAL A 214 17.14 7.96 -1.52
N ASN A 215 16.40 7.03 -2.10
CA ASN A 215 15.51 7.26 -3.24
C ASN A 215 14.13 7.77 -2.85
N GLY A 216 13.92 8.08 -1.58
CA GLY A 216 12.61 8.43 -1.04
C GLY A 216 11.82 7.21 -0.57
N MET A 217 10.68 7.46 0.07
CA MET A 217 9.83 6.42 0.62
C MET A 217 8.38 6.84 0.66
N TYR A 218 7.47 5.86 0.78
CA TYR A 218 6.06 6.12 0.95
C TYR A 218 5.78 6.82 2.28
N VAL A 219 4.98 7.87 2.21
CA VAL A 219 4.31 8.51 3.35
C VAL A 219 2.84 8.18 3.22
N GLU A 220 2.35 7.38 4.14
CA GLU A 220 1.03 6.79 4.04
C GLU A 220 0.30 6.82 5.38
N GLY A 221 -0.99 6.58 5.34
CA GLY A 221 -1.77 6.57 6.56
C GLY A 221 -3.27 6.61 6.33
N TYR A 222 -3.96 7.05 7.36
CA TYR A 222 -5.41 7.14 7.39
C TYR A 222 -5.84 8.47 8.01
N VAL A 223 -6.88 9.09 7.44
CA VAL A 223 -7.64 10.12 8.15
C VAL A 223 -8.80 9.41 8.83
N ARG A 224 -8.72 9.26 10.14
CA ARG A 224 -9.78 8.68 10.94
C ARG A 224 -10.72 9.80 11.39
N LEU A 225 -12.02 9.56 11.30
CA LEU A 225 -13.06 10.41 11.86
C LEU A 225 -13.74 9.61 12.96
N ASN A 226 -13.32 9.83 14.19
CA ASN A 226 -13.87 9.15 15.34
C ASN A 226 -15.20 9.80 15.71
N SER A 227 -16.31 9.03 15.69
CA SER A 227 -17.61 9.58 16.03
C SER A 227 -17.66 10.00 17.51
N MET A 228 -18.15 11.19 17.74
CA MET A 228 -18.41 11.74 19.08
C MET A 228 -19.88 11.57 19.50
N ASN A 229 -20.74 11.04 18.61
CA ASN A 229 -22.12 10.72 18.93
C ASN A 229 -22.19 9.35 19.61
N ALA A 230 -23.11 9.20 20.56
CA ALA A 230 -23.42 7.89 21.15
C ALA A 230 -23.88 6.94 20.02
N ASP A 231 -23.32 5.74 19.98
CA ASP A 231 -23.56 4.72 18.96
C ASP A 231 -23.22 5.16 17.52
N GLY A 232 -22.49 6.26 17.36
CA GLY A 232 -22.09 6.78 16.05
C GLY A 232 -20.96 5.94 15.44
N ILE A 233 -21.04 5.76 14.12
CA ILE A 233 -20.04 5.01 13.37
C ILE A 233 -18.90 5.93 12.95
N GLY A 234 -17.66 5.56 13.31
CA GLY A 234 -16.45 6.23 12.83
C GLY A 234 -16.20 5.96 11.36
N LEU A 235 -15.55 6.90 10.69
CA LEU A 235 -15.19 6.81 9.29
C LEU A 235 -13.67 6.85 9.14
N ASN A 236 -13.17 6.34 8.00
CA ASN A 236 -11.75 6.43 7.68
C ASN A 236 -11.52 6.66 6.18
N LEU A 237 -10.38 7.25 5.86
CA LEU A 237 -9.93 7.53 4.50
C LEU A 237 -8.45 7.18 4.38
N PRO A 238 -8.07 6.15 3.63
CA PRO A 238 -6.66 5.84 3.37
C PRO A 238 -6.04 6.86 2.41
N TYR A 239 -4.78 7.18 2.65
CA TYR A 239 -4.00 8.02 1.74
C TYR A 239 -2.59 7.49 1.53
N LEU A 240 -2.01 7.87 0.40
CA LEU A 240 -0.66 7.50 -0.03
C LEU A 240 0.00 8.69 -0.72
N ALA A 241 1.22 8.99 -0.32
CA ALA A 241 2.14 9.91 -0.96
C ALA A 241 3.51 9.26 -1.10
N PHE A 242 4.38 9.85 -1.90
CA PHE A 242 5.78 9.45 -1.98
C PHE A 242 6.67 10.67 -1.66
N TYR A 243 7.47 10.55 -0.60
CA TYR A 243 8.45 11.56 -0.19
C TYR A 243 9.72 11.39 -1.01
N GLY A 244 9.85 12.14 -2.07
CA GLY A 244 10.86 12.03 -3.11
C GLY A 244 10.23 12.01 -4.50
N ASN A 245 11.01 11.63 -5.50
CA ASN A 245 10.53 11.42 -6.86
C ASN A 245 10.63 9.94 -7.20
N TRP A 246 9.50 9.31 -7.45
CA TRP A 246 9.42 7.89 -7.80
C TRP A 246 10.28 7.52 -9.02
N ALA A 247 10.45 8.47 -9.94
CA ALA A 247 11.22 8.28 -11.16
C ALA A 247 12.75 8.41 -10.97
N ASP A 248 13.23 8.84 -9.80
CA ASP A 248 14.67 8.98 -9.54
C ASP A 248 15.35 7.62 -9.36
N ALA A 249 14.64 6.63 -8.84
CA ALA A 249 15.12 5.26 -8.80
C ALA A 249 15.10 4.66 -10.20
N PRO A 250 16.21 4.15 -10.74
CA PRO A 250 16.22 3.50 -12.04
C PRO A 250 15.29 2.28 -12.01
N MET A 251 14.41 2.17 -13.01
CA MET A 251 13.51 1.01 -13.16
C MET A 251 14.25 -0.29 -13.48
N LEU A 252 15.43 -0.15 -14.04
CA LEU A 252 16.32 -1.26 -14.38
C LEU A 252 17.64 -0.99 -13.69
N ASP A 253 18.16 -1.99 -13.03
CA ASP A 253 19.53 -1.95 -12.49
C ASP A 253 20.52 -1.74 -13.62
N VAL A 254 21.65 -1.11 -13.29
CA VAL A 254 22.75 -0.90 -14.23
C VAL A 254 23.19 -2.26 -14.74
N SER A 255 23.31 -2.42 -16.05
CA SER A 255 23.77 -3.69 -16.62
C SER A 255 25.20 -3.96 -16.15
N GLU A 256 25.54 -5.24 -15.97
CA GLU A 256 26.93 -5.64 -15.66
C GLU A 256 27.94 -5.05 -16.63
N TYR A 257 27.53 -4.88 -17.88
CA TYR A 257 28.35 -4.24 -18.91
C TYR A 257 28.63 -2.77 -18.60
N GLU A 258 27.65 -2.03 -18.10
CA GLU A 258 27.82 -0.62 -17.72
C GLU A 258 28.64 -0.48 -16.43
N VAL A 259 28.46 -1.37 -15.47
CA VAL A 259 29.30 -1.43 -14.27
C VAL A 259 30.75 -1.75 -14.64
N GLY A 260 30.96 -2.74 -15.51
CA GLY A 260 32.28 -3.10 -16.01
C GLY A 260 32.93 -2.03 -16.89
N ALA A 261 32.12 -1.27 -17.68
CA ALA A 261 32.61 -0.19 -18.52
C ALA A 261 32.93 1.08 -17.75
N SER A 262 32.24 1.36 -16.65
CA SER A 262 32.50 2.51 -15.78
C SER A 262 33.63 2.26 -14.79
N ALA A 263 34.01 1.02 -14.53
CA ALA A 263 35.16 0.63 -13.74
C ALA A 263 36.46 0.77 -14.57
N VAL A 264 36.84 2.00 -14.83
CA VAL A 264 38.01 2.35 -15.70
C VAL A 264 39.37 1.93 -15.11
N ASP A 265 39.41 1.44 -13.89
CA ASP A 265 40.63 0.97 -13.25
C ASP A 265 40.44 -0.44 -12.71
N SER A 266 40.75 -1.41 -13.57
CA SER A 266 40.73 -2.84 -13.23
C SER A 266 41.69 -3.26 -12.10
N SER A 267 42.51 -2.34 -11.60
CA SER A 267 43.43 -2.57 -10.47
C SER A 267 42.76 -2.40 -9.10
N VAL A 268 41.52 -1.89 -9.06
CA VAL A 268 40.80 -1.61 -7.80
C VAL A 268 39.59 -2.55 -7.61
N LEU A 269 39.28 -3.36 -8.60
CA LEU A 269 38.17 -4.31 -8.51
C LEU A 269 38.63 -5.57 -7.75
N ASP A 270 38.38 -5.61 -6.48
CA ASP A 270 38.27 -6.86 -5.73
C ASP A 270 37.07 -7.63 -6.31
N GLU A 271 37.35 -8.76 -6.98
CA GLU A 271 36.33 -9.58 -7.65
C GLU A 271 35.21 -9.98 -6.66
N ASP A 272 35.56 -10.21 -5.40
CA ASP A 272 34.61 -10.58 -4.34
C ASP A 272 33.73 -9.40 -3.95
N LYS A 273 34.26 -8.18 -3.93
CA LYS A 273 33.52 -6.98 -3.59
C LYS A 273 32.58 -6.51 -4.70
N LEU A 274 33.00 -6.70 -5.97
CA LEU A 274 32.13 -6.40 -7.11
C LEU A 274 30.89 -7.30 -7.11
N VAL A 275 31.06 -8.57 -6.77
CA VAL A 275 29.97 -9.52 -6.63
C VAL A 275 29.05 -9.10 -5.50
N GLU A 276 29.57 -8.71 -4.34
CA GLU A 276 28.75 -8.23 -3.22
C GLU A 276 27.99 -6.94 -3.58
N ASP A 277 28.66 -5.94 -4.15
CA ASP A 277 28.06 -4.64 -4.45
C ASP A 277 27.04 -4.72 -5.61
N VAL A 278 27.29 -5.51 -6.64
CA VAL A 278 26.36 -5.68 -7.77
C VAL A 278 25.17 -6.54 -7.38
N PHE A 279 25.38 -7.62 -6.63
CA PHE A 279 24.28 -8.47 -6.18
C PHE A 279 23.44 -7.85 -5.07
N ALA A 280 23.97 -6.92 -4.29
CA ALA A 280 23.22 -6.17 -3.30
C ALA A 280 22.22 -5.19 -3.93
N THR A 281 22.45 -4.76 -5.18
CA THR A 281 21.60 -3.81 -5.90
C THR A 281 20.59 -4.47 -6.85
N LEU A 282 20.80 -5.74 -7.23
CA LEU A 282 19.89 -6.47 -8.10
C LEU A 282 18.76 -7.14 -7.28
N PRO A 283 17.49 -6.94 -7.61
CA PRO A 283 16.43 -7.72 -7.01
C PRO A 283 16.59 -9.18 -7.45
N MET A 284 17.10 -10.01 -6.57
CA MET A 284 17.30 -11.43 -6.83
C MET A 284 16.28 -12.27 -6.07
N ALA A 285 15.62 -13.17 -6.78
CA ALA A 285 14.84 -14.23 -6.17
C ALA A 285 15.71 -15.47 -6.00
N GLY A 286 15.90 -15.90 -4.75
CA GLY A 286 16.53 -17.20 -4.46
C GLY A 286 15.57 -18.34 -4.76
N PHE A 287 16.06 -19.44 -5.26
CA PHE A 287 15.32 -20.69 -5.41
C PHE A 287 16.17 -21.87 -4.95
N ASP A 288 15.52 -22.86 -4.35
CA ASP A 288 16.20 -24.09 -3.93
C ASP A 288 16.58 -24.92 -5.17
N SER A 289 17.83 -25.32 -5.25
CA SER A 289 18.33 -26.20 -6.30
C SER A 289 19.24 -27.28 -5.69
N VAL A 290 19.53 -28.31 -6.46
CA VAL A 290 20.43 -29.40 -6.04
C VAL A 290 21.59 -29.47 -7.03
N ASP A 291 22.82 -29.50 -6.53
CA ASP A 291 23.99 -29.62 -7.36
C ASP A 291 24.13 -31.03 -7.99
N SER A 292 25.08 -31.20 -8.89
CA SER A 292 25.36 -32.50 -9.54
C SER A 292 25.76 -33.60 -8.59
N ASN A 293 26.11 -33.30 -7.32
CA ASN A 293 26.48 -34.21 -6.28
C ASN A 293 25.37 -34.52 -5.30
N GLY A 294 24.18 -33.91 -5.53
CA GLY A 294 22.98 -34.09 -4.69
C GLY A 294 22.95 -33.23 -3.43
N ASN A 295 23.78 -32.20 -3.33
CA ASN A 295 23.77 -31.27 -2.21
C ASN A 295 22.77 -30.12 -2.50
N ASP A 296 22.07 -29.68 -1.46
CA ASP A 296 21.21 -28.51 -1.54
C ASP A 296 22.04 -27.26 -1.83
N THR A 297 21.65 -26.54 -2.86
CA THR A 297 22.26 -25.27 -3.26
C THR A 297 21.16 -24.21 -3.44
N VAL A 298 21.54 -22.94 -3.33
CA VAL A 298 20.62 -21.83 -3.60
C VAL A 298 21.02 -21.23 -4.94
N GLY A 299 20.11 -21.29 -5.90
CA GLY A 299 20.21 -20.57 -7.14
C GLY A 299 19.55 -19.20 -7.01
N TYR A 300 20.01 -18.23 -7.79
CA TYR A 300 19.46 -16.89 -7.81
C TYR A 300 19.05 -16.49 -9.21
N TRP A 301 17.86 -15.90 -9.33
CA TRP A 301 17.38 -15.27 -10.54
C TRP A 301 17.67 -13.78 -10.45
N GLY A 302 18.52 -13.25 -11.31
CA GLY A 302 18.68 -11.81 -11.46
C GLY A 302 17.60 -11.26 -12.40
N MET A 303 16.87 -10.26 -11.96
CA MET A 303 15.93 -9.48 -12.81
C MET A 303 16.69 -8.36 -13.54
N GLY A 304 17.73 -8.68 -14.25
CA GLY A 304 18.46 -7.74 -15.10
C GLY A 304 18.20 -7.98 -16.58
N ALA A 305 18.76 -7.13 -17.43
CA ALA A 305 18.56 -7.17 -18.89
C ALA A 305 18.95 -8.50 -19.57
N TYR A 306 19.55 -9.43 -18.84
CA TYR A 306 20.04 -10.70 -19.39
C TYR A 306 19.49 -11.98 -18.73
N GLY A 307 18.75 -11.89 -17.63
CA GLY A 307 18.01 -13.01 -17.02
C GLY A 307 18.82 -14.31 -16.82
N TYR A 308 20.00 -14.23 -16.19
CA TYR A 308 20.81 -15.41 -15.95
C TYR A 308 20.47 -16.15 -14.68
N ILE A 309 20.54 -17.49 -14.76
CA ILE A 309 20.77 -18.34 -13.61
C ILE A 309 22.29 -18.51 -13.48
N LEU A 310 22.86 -17.97 -12.41
CA LEU A 310 24.25 -18.20 -12.06
C LEU A 310 24.34 -19.40 -11.11
N PRO A 311 24.99 -20.48 -11.50
CA PRO A 311 25.29 -21.56 -10.57
C PRO A 311 26.19 -21.04 -9.44
N GLN A 312 25.97 -21.52 -8.23
CA GLN A 312 26.82 -21.19 -7.09
C GLN A 312 28.32 -21.46 -7.41
N GLY A 313 29.18 -20.48 -7.16
CA GLY A 313 30.61 -20.57 -7.47
C GLY A 313 30.99 -20.06 -8.87
N TYR A 314 30.08 -19.50 -9.62
CA TYR A 314 30.37 -18.86 -10.90
C TYR A 314 30.72 -17.40 -10.67
N SER A 315 31.92 -16.99 -11.06
CA SER A 315 32.27 -15.57 -11.11
C SER A 315 31.63 -14.96 -12.35
N MET A 316 30.90 -13.85 -12.18
CA MET A 316 30.26 -13.14 -13.27
C MET A 316 31.24 -12.68 -14.34
N PRO A 317 30.89 -12.79 -15.64
CA PRO A 317 31.70 -12.17 -16.66
C PRO A 317 31.51 -10.66 -16.60
N VAL A 318 32.51 -9.96 -16.09
CA VAL A 318 32.53 -8.49 -15.95
C VAL A 318 32.82 -7.79 -17.28
N THR A 319 33.08 -8.53 -18.37
CA THR A 319 33.38 -7.95 -19.68
C THR A 319 32.63 -8.68 -20.79
N GLN A 320 32.32 -7.96 -21.86
CA GLN A 320 31.69 -8.53 -23.06
C GLN A 320 32.52 -9.69 -23.67
N GLU A 321 33.82 -9.65 -23.54
CA GLU A 321 34.72 -10.73 -24.01
C GLU A 321 34.57 -12.01 -23.18
N LYS A 322 34.42 -11.87 -21.86
CA LYS A 322 34.21 -13.01 -20.96
C LYS A 322 32.80 -13.59 -21.14
N TYR A 323 31.84 -12.74 -21.43
CA TYR A 323 30.48 -13.13 -21.80
C TYR A 323 30.46 -13.93 -23.12
N ALA A 324 31.13 -13.42 -24.17
CA ALA A 324 31.22 -14.10 -25.45
C ALA A 324 31.98 -15.44 -25.39
N SER A 325 32.73 -15.70 -24.31
CA SER A 325 33.44 -16.94 -24.09
C SER A 325 32.61 -18.06 -23.46
N LEU A 326 31.36 -17.74 -23.01
CA LEU A 326 30.45 -18.76 -22.51
C LEU A 326 30.05 -19.70 -23.65
N THR A 327 30.15 -20.99 -23.42
CA THR A 327 29.73 -22.00 -24.40
C THR A 327 28.20 -22.07 -24.40
N SER A 328 27.64 -22.53 -25.52
CA SER A 328 26.18 -22.67 -25.68
C SER A 328 25.52 -23.62 -24.65
N SER A 329 26.32 -24.48 -24.02
CA SER A 329 25.85 -25.33 -22.90
C SER A 329 25.84 -24.60 -21.55
N GLN A 330 26.48 -23.44 -21.47
CA GLN A 330 26.52 -22.53 -20.32
C GLN A 330 25.61 -21.31 -20.56
N GLU A 331 25.24 -21.05 -21.80
CA GLU A 331 24.15 -20.17 -22.17
C GLU A 331 22.88 -20.85 -21.69
N GLY A 332 22.72 -20.81 -20.41
CA GLY A 332 21.61 -21.44 -19.78
C GLY A 332 20.32 -20.75 -20.14
N THR A 333 19.31 -21.33 -19.96
CA THR A 333 17.93 -21.04 -20.08
C THR A 333 17.63 -19.54 -19.95
N TYR A 334 17.51 -18.88 -21.09
CA TYR A 334 16.90 -17.55 -21.17
C TYR A 334 15.43 -17.67 -20.77
N MET A 335 14.93 -16.79 -19.93
CA MET A 335 13.51 -16.56 -19.77
C MET A 335 13.07 -15.31 -20.50
#